data_c43bbd0d568d4830751bdb8a9732145b
#
_entry.id   c43bbd0d568d4830751bdb8a9732145b
#
_cell.length_a   1.000
_cell.length_b   1.000
_cell.length_c   1.000
_cell.angle_alpha   90.00
_cell.angle_beta   90.00
_cell.angle_gamma   90.00
#
_symmetry.space_group_name_H-M   'P 1'
#
loop_
_entity.id
_entity.type
_entity.pdbx_description
1 polymer ?
#
loop_
_entity_poly.entity_id
_entity_poly.type
_entity_poly.pdbx_seq_one_letter_code
_entity_poly.pdbx_strand_id
1 'polypeptide(L)'
;MIRKAKQSQKAGDGSNQYQAETIIVQNGIDEKRAREICNEMFAATRRELSEEAYDAACRRVNEFENDLIPKMQKIDGALDAFADPAFQFLIADAHKTAASTDRPADYSLLSELLIHRIQRGQNRATIAGISRAVEIVDEIADVALLALSVSFAVEQYNPTSGSIFQGLDVLDSLFEKLCYAELPSGSMWLDHLDILDAIRMSHFGKLKKLEEYYAETMPGYCVAGIKKDTENYAKAQQLLVEAGLPSTIMVNNELDNQYVRLALVSRERISSLSLTSVRIIDGQTIQTTTKLTADQEKTLGDIWNLYDNDASTLERIKAQFYHEIINRPNLRKVQAWWNNVPTAFNTTAVGKVLAHANAKRCDPSLPDLN
;
A
#
# COMPACT_ATOMS: atom_id res chain seq x y z
N MET A 1 20.92 27.84 42.31
CA MET A 1 20.56 26.93 43.44
C MET A 1 19.21 26.28 43.15
N ILE A 2 19.22 25.04 42.71
CA ILE A 2 18.00 24.28 42.43
C ILE A 2 17.55 23.63 43.74
N ARG A 3 16.40 24.05 44.26
CA ARG A 3 15.80 23.44 45.46
C ARG A 3 15.28 22.06 45.09
N LYS A 4 15.92 20.98 45.64
CA LYS A 4 15.35 19.63 45.63
C LYS A 4 14.08 19.62 46.47
N ALA A 5 12.96 19.30 45.86
CA ALA A 5 11.71 19.07 46.58
C ALA A 5 11.84 17.77 47.38
N LYS A 6 11.63 17.84 48.72
CA LYS A 6 11.51 16.67 49.59
C LYS A 6 10.10 16.14 49.47
N GLN A 7 9.94 14.97 48.84
CA GLN A 7 8.70 14.21 48.94
C GLN A 7 8.61 13.46 50.24
N SER A 8 7.52 13.59 50.98
CA SER A 8 7.22 12.77 52.16
C SER A 8 5.85 12.13 51.98
N GLN A 9 5.79 10.82 52.13
CA GLN A 9 4.54 10.03 52.08
C GLN A 9 4.28 9.43 53.49
N LYS A 10 2.99 9.46 53.93
CA LYS A 10 2.54 8.71 55.09
C LYS A 10 1.66 7.54 54.61
N ALA A 11 1.99 6.35 55.03
CA ALA A 11 1.23 5.15 54.74
C ALA A 11 0.65 4.55 56.01
N GLY A 12 -0.54 3.94 55.92
CA GLY A 12 -1.14 3.12 56.98
C GLY A 12 -0.64 1.69 56.96
N ASP A 13 -0.94 0.96 58.01
CA ASP A 13 -0.53 -0.45 58.16
C ASP A 13 -1.07 -1.30 56.99
N GLY A 14 -0.15 -2.05 56.35
CA GLY A 14 -0.45 -2.94 55.23
C GLY A 14 -0.31 -2.36 53.82
N SER A 15 0.18 -1.12 53.66
CA SER A 15 0.43 -0.52 52.35
C SER A 15 1.88 -0.66 51.89
N ASN A 16 2.08 -1.07 50.64
CA ASN A 16 3.38 -1.06 49.99
C ASN A 16 3.72 0.34 49.46
N GLN A 17 4.82 0.89 49.90
CA GLN A 17 5.31 2.18 49.41
C GLN A 17 6.42 1.97 48.39
N TYR A 18 6.26 2.64 47.22
CA TYR A 18 7.29 2.72 46.20
C TYR A 18 7.77 4.17 46.08
N GLN A 19 9.07 4.40 46.32
CA GLN A 19 9.71 5.69 46.14
C GLN A 19 10.66 5.62 44.94
N ALA A 20 10.31 6.29 43.83
CA ALA A 20 11.13 6.36 42.63
C ALA A 20 11.27 7.81 42.17
N GLU A 21 12.43 8.16 41.61
CA GLU A 21 12.68 9.49 41.03
C GLU A 21 11.74 9.80 39.83
N THR A 22 11.28 8.74 39.16
CA THR A 22 10.29 8.80 38.07
C THR A 22 9.38 7.60 38.18
N ILE A 23 8.06 7.82 38.35
CA ILE A 23 7.05 6.75 38.26
C ILE A 23 6.45 6.88 36.86
N ILE A 24 6.75 5.91 35.99
CA ILE A 24 6.06 5.75 34.72
C ILE A 24 4.81 4.92 35.00
N VAL A 25 3.67 5.56 35.05
CA VAL A 25 2.36 4.87 35.07
C VAL A 25 2.03 4.52 33.64
N GLN A 26 2.27 3.30 33.26
CA GLN A 26 1.84 2.76 31.97
C GLN A 26 0.36 2.40 32.08
N ASN A 27 -0.50 3.34 31.64
CA ASN A 27 -1.93 3.06 31.47
C ASN A 27 -2.12 2.43 30.09
N GLY A 28 -2.41 1.14 30.03
CA GLY A 28 -2.64 0.41 28.78
C GLY A 28 -2.21 -1.05 28.88
N ILE A 29 -2.48 -1.81 27.84
CA ILE A 29 -2.04 -3.19 27.72
C ILE A 29 -0.59 -3.20 27.24
N ASP A 30 0.32 -3.75 28.05
CA ASP A 30 1.69 -4.00 27.67
C ASP A 30 1.84 -5.33 26.93
N GLU A 31 3.03 -5.59 26.39
CA GLU A 31 3.34 -6.85 25.70
C GLU A 31 3.04 -8.09 26.56
N LYS A 32 3.39 -8.05 27.83
CA LYS A 32 3.17 -9.18 28.73
C LYS A 32 1.68 -9.50 28.85
N ARG A 33 0.84 -8.49 29.06
CA ARG A 33 -0.60 -8.67 29.17
C ARG A 33 -1.24 -9.10 27.85
N ALA A 34 -0.76 -8.58 26.72
CA ALA A 34 -1.22 -9.02 25.41
C ALA A 34 -0.94 -10.52 25.20
N ARG A 35 0.27 -10.99 25.50
CA ARG A 35 0.62 -12.41 25.41
C ARG A 35 -0.18 -13.30 26.39
N GLU A 36 -0.45 -12.82 27.61
CA GLU A 36 -1.30 -13.52 28.56
C GLU A 36 -2.73 -13.71 28.00
N ILE A 37 -3.31 -12.66 27.40
CA ILE A 37 -4.65 -12.72 26.76
C ILE A 37 -4.64 -13.74 25.62
N CYS A 38 -3.66 -13.72 24.74
CA CYS A 38 -3.50 -14.70 23.66
C CYS A 38 -3.47 -16.14 24.20
N ASN A 39 -2.65 -16.39 25.21
CA ASN A 39 -2.55 -17.72 25.84
C ASN A 39 -3.84 -18.15 26.50
N GLU A 40 -4.54 -17.26 27.24
CA GLU A 40 -5.83 -17.54 27.85
C GLU A 40 -6.88 -17.97 26.80
N MET A 41 -6.93 -17.26 25.65
CA MET A 41 -7.85 -17.54 24.56
C MET A 41 -7.54 -18.87 23.87
N PHE A 42 -6.26 -19.09 23.53
CA PHE A 42 -5.87 -20.32 22.83
C PHE A 42 -5.98 -21.56 23.70
N ALA A 43 -5.75 -21.45 25.02
CA ALA A 43 -5.92 -22.58 25.93
C ALA A 43 -7.35 -23.16 25.94
N ALA A 44 -8.35 -22.40 25.54
CA ALA A 44 -9.72 -22.88 25.40
C ALA A 44 -9.86 -23.96 24.31
N THR A 45 -9.00 -23.97 23.29
CA THR A 45 -9.03 -24.94 22.17
C THR A 45 -8.46 -26.32 22.56
N ARG A 46 -7.76 -26.44 23.69
CA ARG A 46 -7.10 -27.66 24.13
C ARG A 46 -8.02 -28.90 24.15
N ARG A 47 -9.31 -28.72 24.44
CA ARG A 47 -10.27 -29.82 24.54
C ARG A 47 -10.67 -30.42 23.19
N GLU A 48 -10.36 -29.74 22.10
CA GLU A 48 -10.75 -30.10 20.73
C GLU A 48 -9.67 -30.87 19.99
N LEU A 49 -8.44 -30.96 20.54
CA LEU A 49 -7.26 -31.53 19.89
C LEU A 49 -6.64 -32.66 20.74
N SER A 50 -5.99 -33.62 20.08
CA SER A 50 -5.09 -34.57 20.77
C SER A 50 -3.86 -33.82 21.33
N GLU A 51 -3.12 -34.47 22.25
CA GLU A 51 -1.97 -33.84 22.89
C GLU A 51 -0.89 -33.44 21.87
N GLU A 52 -0.56 -34.33 20.91
CA GLU A 52 0.42 -34.06 19.86
C GLU A 52 -0.05 -32.97 18.89
N ALA A 53 -1.33 -32.95 18.53
CA ALA A 53 -1.91 -31.92 17.68
C ALA A 53 -1.94 -30.56 18.39
N TYR A 54 -2.23 -30.54 19.70
CA TYR A 54 -2.23 -29.33 20.50
C TYR A 54 -0.81 -28.74 20.62
N ASP A 55 0.22 -29.60 20.84
CA ASP A 55 1.62 -29.15 20.89
C ASP A 55 2.08 -28.55 19.54
N ALA A 56 1.66 -29.15 18.43
CA ALA A 56 1.91 -28.60 17.11
C ALA A 56 1.22 -27.24 16.91
N ALA A 57 -0.04 -27.14 17.28
CA ALA A 57 -0.83 -25.91 17.23
C ALA A 57 -0.21 -24.80 18.08
N CYS A 58 0.24 -25.12 19.30
CA CYS A 58 0.93 -24.17 20.19
C CYS A 58 2.20 -23.60 19.56
N ARG A 59 3.02 -24.42 18.90
CA ARG A 59 4.23 -23.93 18.22
C ARG A 59 3.89 -22.95 17.10
N ARG A 60 2.92 -23.28 16.27
CA ARG A 60 2.47 -22.44 15.13
C ARG A 60 1.88 -21.12 15.59
N VAL A 61 1.03 -21.15 16.62
CA VAL A 61 0.46 -19.92 17.20
C VAL A 61 1.56 -19.04 17.82
N ASN A 62 2.53 -19.63 18.54
CA ASN A 62 3.67 -18.87 19.07
C ASN A 62 4.50 -18.20 17.96
N GLU A 63 4.71 -18.86 16.81
CA GLU A 63 5.40 -18.26 15.67
C GLU A 63 4.62 -17.06 15.11
N PHE A 64 3.31 -17.20 14.96
CA PHE A 64 2.42 -16.11 14.56
C PHE A 64 2.47 -14.93 15.56
N GLU A 65 2.35 -15.19 16.87
CA GLU A 65 2.43 -14.14 17.91
C GLU A 65 3.78 -13.43 17.93
N ASN A 66 4.86 -14.16 17.67
CA ASN A 66 6.21 -13.60 17.58
C ASN A 66 6.39 -12.71 16.34
N ASP A 67 5.60 -12.88 15.29
CA ASP A 67 5.55 -11.95 14.16
C ASP A 67 4.63 -10.74 14.47
N LEU A 68 3.44 -10.98 15.03
CA LEU A 68 2.42 -9.97 15.26
C LEU A 68 2.80 -8.93 16.32
N ILE A 69 3.15 -9.41 17.54
CA ILE A 69 3.30 -8.53 18.72
C ILE A 69 4.40 -7.48 18.52
N PRO A 70 5.61 -7.82 18.02
CA PRO A 70 6.62 -6.82 17.72
C PRO A 70 6.24 -5.80 16.66
N LYS A 71 5.39 -6.18 15.70
CA LYS A 71 4.85 -5.25 14.70
C LYS A 71 3.86 -4.28 15.33
N MET A 72 2.97 -4.76 16.20
CA MET A 72 2.02 -3.93 16.94
C MET A 72 2.72 -2.93 17.86
N GLN A 73 3.79 -3.32 18.53
CA GLN A 73 4.58 -2.44 19.41
C GLN A 73 5.16 -1.20 18.70
N LYS A 74 5.38 -1.28 17.40
CA LYS A 74 5.87 -0.14 16.59
C LYS A 74 4.78 0.90 16.28
N ILE A 75 3.54 0.61 16.62
CA ILE A 75 2.37 1.45 16.35
C ILE A 75 1.82 1.93 17.71
N ASP A 76 1.80 3.23 17.91
CA ASP A 76 1.33 3.82 19.18
C ASP A 76 -0.12 3.38 19.50
N GLY A 77 -0.32 2.84 20.70
CA GLY A 77 -1.62 2.41 21.19
C GLY A 77 -2.18 1.13 20.54
N ALA A 78 -1.43 0.47 19.63
CA ALA A 78 -1.96 -0.74 18.95
C ALA A 78 -2.24 -1.89 19.91
N LEU A 79 -1.46 -2.05 21.00
CA LEU A 79 -1.71 -3.08 22.00
C LEU A 79 -2.98 -2.85 22.79
N ASP A 80 -3.50 -1.62 22.87
CA ASP A 80 -4.78 -1.34 23.55
C ASP A 80 -5.97 -2.00 22.83
N ALA A 81 -5.81 -2.39 21.56
CA ALA A 81 -6.80 -3.17 20.82
C ALA A 81 -7.16 -4.49 21.51
N PHE A 82 -6.23 -5.08 22.28
CA PHE A 82 -6.51 -6.28 23.08
C PHE A 82 -7.55 -6.06 24.21
N ALA A 83 -7.91 -4.82 24.54
CA ALA A 83 -9.01 -4.52 25.42
C ALA A 83 -10.39 -4.56 24.73
N ASP A 84 -10.43 -4.54 23.39
CA ASP A 84 -11.67 -4.60 22.61
C ASP A 84 -12.11 -6.07 22.39
N PRO A 85 -13.34 -6.47 22.86
CA PRO A 85 -13.85 -7.81 22.64
C PRO A 85 -13.91 -8.21 21.16
N ALA A 86 -14.22 -7.27 20.24
CA ALA A 86 -14.28 -7.58 18.82
C ALA A 86 -12.90 -7.92 18.24
N PHE A 87 -11.83 -7.27 18.74
CA PHE A 87 -10.48 -7.62 18.38
C PHE A 87 -10.04 -8.96 18.98
N GLN A 88 -10.46 -9.27 20.21
CA GLN A 88 -10.18 -10.57 20.82
C GLN A 88 -10.82 -11.72 20.03
N PHE A 89 -12.07 -11.60 19.57
CA PHE A 89 -12.68 -12.60 18.70
C PHE A 89 -11.88 -12.79 17.40
N LEU A 90 -11.44 -11.70 16.78
CA LEU A 90 -10.63 -11.76 15.56
C LEU A 90 -9.26 -12.44 15.81
N ILE A 91 -8.61 -12.18 16.96
CA ILE A 91 -7.39 -12.88 17.38
C ILE A 91 -7.66 -14.37 17.58
N ALA A 92 -8.81 -14.76 18.15
CA ALA A 92 -9.16 -16.17 18.31
C ALA A 92 -9.29 -16.89 16.96
N ASP A 93 -9.90 -16.23 15.98
CA ASP A 93 -9.99 -16.75 14.61
C ASP A 93 -8.61 -16.84 13.97
N ALA A 94 -7.76 -15.80 14.12
CA ALA A 94 -6.39 -15.81 13.64
C ALA A 94 -5.54 -16.93 14.27
N HIS A 95 -5.72 -17.23 15.56
CA HIS A 95 -5.06 -18.35 16.23
C HIS A 95 -5.48 -19.71 15.64
N LYS A 96 -6.77 -19.88 15.33
CA LYS A 96 -7.26 -21.12 14.69
C LYS A 96 -6.63 -21.30 13.31
N THR A 97 -6.63 -20.24 12.49
CA THR A 97 -6.03 -20.24 11.16
C THR A 97 -4.53 -20.48 11.25
N ALA A 98 -3.81 -19.80 12.16
CA ALA A 98 -2.38 -20.03 12.37
C ALA A 98 -2.08 -21.45 12.83
N ALA A 99 -2.93 -22.05 13.69
CA ALA A 99 -2.78 -23.43 14.14
C ALA A 99 -2.99 -24.44 12.99
N SER A 100 -3.80 -24.11 11.99
CA SER A 100 -4.14 -24.98 10.86
C SER A 100 -3.03 -25.02 9.79
N THR A 101 -2.24 -23.95 9.65
CA THR A 101 -1.17 -23.87 8.64
C THR A 101 0.22 -24.09 9.24
N ASP A 102 1.15 -24.61 8.45
CA ASP A 102 2.58 -24.71 8.78
C ASP A 102 3.45 -23.77 7.89
N ARG A 103 2.80 -22.88 7.13
CA ARG A 103 3.47 -21.94 6.21
C ARG A 103 3.84 -20.64 6.95
N PRO A 104 5.14 -20.30 7.13
CA PRO A 104 5.54 -19.06 7.80
C PRO A 104 5.01 -17.78 7.13
N ALA A 105 4.77 -17.83 5.81
CA ALA A 105 4.21 -16.70 5.07
C ALA A 105 2.78 -16.34 5.54
N ASP A 106 2.01 -17.32 6.00
CA ASP A 106 0.64 -17.12 6.50
C ASP A 106 0.64 -16.37 7.83
N TYR A 107 1.62 -16.63 8.71
CA TYR A 107 1.73 -15.88 9.98
C TYR A 107 1.98 -14.40 9.74
N SER A 108 2.87 -14.08 8.80
CA SER A 108 3.09 -12.68 8.40
C SER A 108 1.86 -12.06 7.74
N LEU A 109 1.12 -12.81 6.93
CA LEU A 109 -0.12 -12.34 6.29
C LEU A 109 -1.20 -12.05 7.33
N LEU A 110 -1.41 -12.96 8.28
CA LEU A 110 -2.32 -12.77 9.41
C LEU A 110 -1.95 -11.52 10.22
N SER A 111 -0.66 -11.33 10.51
CA SER A 111 -0.18 -10.15 11.23
C SER A 111 -0.51 -8.84 10.49
N GLU A 112 -0.30 -8.78 9.17
CA GLU A 112 -0.63 -7.59 8.38
C GLU A 112 -2.15 -7.33 8.35
N LEU A 113 -2.99 -8.37 8.27
CA LEU A 113 -4.46 -8.24 8.34
C LEU A 113 -4.91 -7.67 9.68
N LEU A 114 -4.33 -8.13 10.81
CA LEU A 114 -4.67 -7.62 12.14
C LEU A 114 -4.19 -6.18 12.36
N ILE A 115 -3.00 -5.84 11.88
CA ILE A 115 -2.51 -4.46 11.90
C ILE A 115 -3.44 -3.56 11.10
N HIS A 116 -3.86 -4.00 9.92
CA HIS A 116 -4.81 -3.27 9.10
C HIS A 116 -6.16 -3.06 9.82
N ARG A 117 -6.65 -4.05 10.58
CA ARG A 117 -7.85 -3.92 11.42
C ARG A 117 -7.73 -2.80 12.46
N ILE A 118 -6.56 -2.65 13.08
CA ILE A 118 -6.29 -1.60 14.07
C ILE A 118 -6.26 -0.23 13.41
N GLN A 119 -5.60 -0.08 12.28
CA GLN A 119 -5.45 1.19 11.57
C GLN A 119 -6.76 1.71 10.96
N ARG A 120 -7.68 0.84 10.55
CA ARG A 120 -8.90 1.18 9.80
C ARG A 120 -10.20 1.14 10.60
N GLY A 121 -10.17 0.87 11.82
CA GLY A 121 -11.08 0.85 12.98
C GLY A 121 -12.60 0.93 12.82
N GLN A 122 -13.19 1.63 11.84
CA GLN A 122 -14.62 2.01 11.89
C GLN A 122 -15.47 1.59 10.66
N ASN A 123 -14.88 1.23 9.53
CA ASN A 123 -15.65 0.86 8.34
C ASN A 123 -16.09 -0.61 8.42
N ARG A 124 -17.39 -0.85 8.57
CA ARG A 124 -17.97 -2.20 8.69
C ARG A 124 -17.67 -3.10 7.50
N ALA A 125 -17.63 -2.57 6.28
CA ALA A 125 -17.33 -3.37 5.09
C ALA A 125 -15.86 -3.83 5.08
N THR A 126 -14.94 -2.95 5.46
CA THR A 126 -13.52 -3.30 5.62
C THR A 126 -13.32 -4.31 6.75
N ILE A 127 -14.00 -4.12 7.90
CA ILE A 127 -13.95 -5.06 9.03
C ILE A 127 -14.40 -6.46 8.59
N ALA A 128 -15.56 -6.56 7.90
CA ALA A 128 -16.07 -7.83 7.40
C ALA A 128 -15.09 -8.49 6.41
N GLY A 129 -14.47 -7.68 5.52
CA GLY A 129 -13.44 -8.16 4.60
C GLY A 129 -12.23 -8.71 5.33
N ILE A 130 -11.73 -8.03 6.37
CA ILE A 130 -10.59 -8.49 7.17
C ILE A 130 -10.94 -9.76 7.94
N SER A 131 -12.11 -9.83 8.59
CA SER A 131 -12.52 -11.02 9.35
C SER A 131 -12.57 -12.25 8.43
N ARG A 132 -13.20 -12.10 7.26
CA ARG A 132 -13.24 -13.20 6.28
C ARG A 132 -11.87 -13.53 5.72
N ALA A 133 -11.01 -12.52 5.48
CA ALA A 133 -9.64 -12.74 5.03
C ALA A 133 -8.83 -13.57 6.04
N VAL A 134 -8.94 -13.27 7.35
CA VAL A 134 -8.29 -14.03 8.42
C VAL A 134 -8.70 -15.50 8.41
N GLU A 135 -9.98 -15.78 8.21
CA GLU A 135 -10.52 -17.16 8.20
C GLU A 135 -9.97 -18.02 7.05
N ILE A 136 -9.61 -17.42 5.91
CA ILE A 136 -9.24 -18.15 4.67
C ILE A 136 -7.75 -18.13 4.35
N VAL A 137 -6.91 -17.59 5.23
CA VAL A 137 -5.45 -17.52 4.99
C VAL A 137 -4.83 -18.91 4.81
N ASP A 138 -5.25 -19.89 5.59
CA ASP A 138 -4.76 -21.27 5.50
C ASP A 138 -5.34 -22.05 4.29
N GLU A 139 -6.44 -21.56 3.71
CA GLU A 139 -7.10 -22.17 2.55
C GLU A 139 -6.53 -21.64 1.23
N ILE A 140 -6.02 -20.38 1.18
CA ILE A 140 -5.60 -19.74 -0.07
C ILE A 140 -4.30 -20.35 -0.63
N ALA A 141 -4.33 -20.79 -1.88
CA ALA A 141 -3.13 -21.30 -2.56
C ALA A 141 -2.13 -20.15 -2.85
N ASP A 142 -0.83 -20.40 -2.62
CA ASP A 142 0.25 -19.42 -2.81
C ASP A 142 0.24 -18.76 -4.19
N VAL A 143 0.03 -19.57 -5.24
CA VAL A 143 -0.01 -19.06 -6.62
C VAL A 143 -1.25 -18.18 -6.88
N ALA A 144 -2.37 -18.47 -6.22
CA ALA A 144 -3.58 -17.67 -6.31
C ALA A 144 -3.42 -16.34 -5.54
N LEU A 145 -2.83 -16.37 -4.35
CA LEU A 145 -2.50 -15.19 -3.56
C LEU A 145 -1.50 -14.29 -4.29
N LEU A 146 -0.48 -14.88 -4.93
CA LEU A 146 0.48 -14.17 -5.77
C LEU A 146 -0.24 -13.43 -6.92
N ALA A 147 -1.07 -14.14 -7.68
CA ALA A 147 -1.81 -13.58 -8.81
C ALA A 147 -2.76 -12.46 -8.36
N LEU A 148 -3.46 -12.66 -7.23
CA LEU A 148 -4.34 -11.67 -6.63
C LEU A 148 -3.55 -10.40 -6.24
N SER A 149 -2.37 -10.56 -5.64
CA SER A 149 -1.51 -9.43 -5.20
C SER A 149 -0.95 -8.65 -6.38
N VAL A 150 -0.52 -9.35 -7.44
CA VAL A 150 -0.04 -8.70 -8.68
C VAL A 150 -1.19 -7.97 -9.38
N SER A 151 -2.38 -8.58 -9.47
CA SER A 151 -3.56 -7.92 -10.03
C SER A 151 -3.95 -6.66 -9.27
N PHE A 152 -3.98 -6.76 -7.95
CA PHE A 152 -4.24 -5.62 -7.09
C PHE A 152 -3.20 -4.50 -7.27
N ALA A 153 -1.91 -4.85 -7.39
CA ALA A 153 -0.84 -3.89 -7.60
C ALA A 153 -0.98 -3.16 -8.95
N VAL A 154 -1.36 -3.88 -10.02
CA VAL A 154 -1.67 -3.29 -11.33
C VAL A 154 -2.79 -2.25 -11.23
N GLU A 155 -3.84 -2.55 -10.46
CA GLU A 155 -5.02 -1.70 -10.36
C GLU A 155 -4.86 -0.52 -9.40
N GLN A 156 -4.09 -0.67 -8.31
CA GLN A 156 -4.10 0.28 -7.20
C GLN A 156 -2.83 1.13 -7.08
N TYR A 157 -1.69 0.63 -7.56
CA TYR A 157 -0.42 1.33 -7.39
C TYR A 157 0.02 2.03 -8.67
N ASN A 158 -0.13 3.35 -8.67
CA ASN A 158 0.41 4.22 -9.71
C ASN A 158 1.61 5.00 -9.15
N PRO A 159 2.68 5.17 -9.94
CA PRO A 159 3.81 5.98 -9.54
C PRO A 159 3.39 7.44 -9.32
N THR A 160 4.10 8.13 -8.45
CA THR A 160 3.89 9.57 -8.21
C THR A 160 4.89 10.42 -8.98
N SER A 161 5.94 9.82 -9.54
CA SER A 161 6.98 10.54 -10.30
C SER A 161 6.42 11.19 -11.55
N GLY A 162 6.81 12.43 -11.79
CA GLY A 162 6.55 13.12 -13.04
C GLY A 162 7.42 12.62 -14.22
N SER A 163 8.54 11.92 -13.97
CA SER A 163 9.37 11.26 -14.98
C SER A 163 8.72 9.94 -15.39
N ILE A 164 8.61 9.71 -16.70
CA ILE A 164 8.05 8.48 -17.26
C ILE A 164 8.95 7.29 -16.93
N PHE A 165 10.25 7.43 -17.18
CA PHE A 165 11.21 6.35 -16.98
C PHE A 165 11.31 5.98 -15.51
N GLN A 166 11.46 6.98 -14.63
CA GLN A 166 11.48 6.73 -13.19
C GLN A 166 10.19 6.10 -12.68
N GLY A 167 9.03 6.53 -13.18
CA GLY A 167 7.75 5.96 -12.79
C GLY A 167 7.62 4.50 -13.21
N LEU A 168 8.06 4.15 -14.42
CA LEU A 168 8.08 2.76 -14.88
C LEU A 168 9.13 1.93 -14.14
N ASP A 169 10.28 2.50 -13.76
CA ASP A 169 11.30 1.81 -12.96
C ASP A 169 10.80 1.47 -11.56
N VAL A 170 10.02 2.38 -10.94
CA VAL A 170 9.35 2.12 -9.65
C VAL A 170 8.37 0.95 -9.76
N LEU A 171 7.57 0.91 -10.83
CA LEU A 171 6.64 -0.21 -11.06
C LEU A 171 7.40 -1.51 -11.34
N ASP A 172 8.47 -1.49 -12.12
CA ASP A 172 9.30 -2.67 -12.39
C ASP A 172 9.89 -3.23 -11.10
N SER A 173 10.44 -2.36 -10.23
CA SER A 173 10.96 -2.76 -8.91
C SER A 173 9.89 -3.29 -7.97
N LEU A 174 8.66 -2.74 -8.03
CA LEU A 174 7.53 -3.27 -7.27
C LEU A 174 7.21 -4.70 -7.72
N PHE A 175 7.09 -4.93 -9.02
CA PHE A 175 6.80 -6.27 -9.55
C PHE A 175 7.95 -7.25 -9.37
N GLU A 176 9.21 -6.80 -9.32
CA GLU A 176 10.33 -7.64 -8.90
C GLU A 176 10.12 -8.24 -7.52
N LYS A 177 9.67 -7.42 -6.54
CA LYS A 177 9.40 -7.85 -5.17
C LYS A 177 8.15 -8.72 -5.07
N LEU A 178 7.10 -8.40 -5.82
CA LEU A 178 5.82 -9.11 -5.76
C LEU A 178 5.87 -10.47 -6.47
N CYS A 179 6.59 -10.60 -7.58
CA CYS A 179 6.66 -11.83 -8.36
C CYS A 179 7.70 -12.82 -7.78
N TYR A 180 7.55 -13.21 -6.52
CA TYR A 180 8.44 -14.13 -5.80
C TYR A 180 8.39 -15.58 -6.32
N ALA A 181 7.44 -15.89 -7.23
CA ALA A 181 7.30 -17.18 -7.90
C ALA A 181 6.76 -17.00 -9.32
N GLU A 182 6.53 -18.10 -10.04
CA GLU A 182 5.86 -18.05 -11.35
C GLU A 182 4.39 -17.68 -11.21
N LEU A 183 3.94 -16.76 -12.06
CA LEU A 183 2.53 -16.36 -12.12
C LEU A 183 1.70 -17.50 -12.75
N PRO A 184 0.52 -17.82 -12.19
CA PRO A 184 -0.29 -18.95 -12.66
C PRO A 184 -0.85 -18.74 -14.07
N SER A 185 -1.02 -19.82 -14.81
CA SER A 185 -1.70 -19.85 -16.11
C SER A 185 -3.08 -20.52 -16.00
N GLY A 186 -3.93 -20.28 -16.99
CA GLY A 186 -5.28 -20.84 -17.02
C GLY A 186 -6.24 -20.21 -16.02
N SER A 187 -7.37 -20.88 -15.74
CA SER A 187 -8.46 -20.33 -14.90
C SER A 187 -8.51 -20.86 -13.47
N MET A 188 -7.80 -21.95 -13.16
CA MET A 188 -7.93 -22.62 -11.84
C MET A 188 -7.70 -21.71 -10.63
N TRP A 189 -6.75 -20.78 -10.74
CA TRP A 189 -6.48 -19.82 -9.68
C TRP A 189 -7.62 -18.80 -9.52
N LEU A 190 -8.33 -18.44 -10.60
CA LEU A 190 -9.52 -17.58 -10.56
C LEU A 190 -10.68 -18.31 -9.90
N ASP A 191 -10.94 -19.57 -10.32
CA ASP A 191 -11.97 -20.40 -9.71
C ASP A 191 -11.74 -20.56 -8.21
N HIS A 192 -10.48 -20.78 -7.80
CA HIS A 192 -10.10 -20.90 -6.39
C HIS A 192 -10.35 -19.59 -5.61
N LEU A 193 -9.97 -18.44 -6.16
CA LEU A 193 -10.21 -17.13 -5.52
C LEU A 193 -11.71 -16.77 -5.46
N ASP A 194 -12.51 -17.19 -6.44
CA ASP A 194 -13.95 -16.96 -6.44
C ASP A 194 -14.66 -17.83 -5.38
N ILE A 195 -14.24 -19.08 -5.21
CA ILE A 195 -14.70 -19.97 -4.11
C ILE A 195 -14.41 -19.35 -2.74
N LEU A 196 -13.25 -18.72 -2.57
CA LEU A 196 -12.85 -18.06 -1.33
C LEU A 196 -13.42 -16.64 -1.16
N ASP A 197 -14.32 -16.20 -2.01
CA ASP A 197 -14.88 -14.85 -1.99
C ASP A 197 -13.85 -13.72 -2.19
N ALA A 198 -12.64 -14.02 -2.64
CA ALA A 198 -11.60 -13.02 -2.85
C ALA A 198 -11.81 -12.20 -4.14
N ILE A 199 -12.42 -12.80 -5.14
CA ILE A 199 -12.80 -12.13 -6.39
C ILE A 199 -14.25 -12.47 -6.77
N ARG A 200 -14.74 -11.79 -7.81
CA ARG A 200 -15.95 -12.19 -8.55
C ARG A 200 -15.61 -12.27 -10.03
N MET A 201 -15.68 -13.46 -10.59
CA MET A 201 -15.45 -13.63 -12.03
C MET A 201 -16.54 -12.96 -12.85
N SER A 202 -16.15 -12.31 -13.94
CA SER A 202 -17.08 -11.77 -14.91
C SER A 202 -17.37 -12.84 -15.98
N HIS A 203 -18.63 -13.13 -16.20
CA HIS A 203 -19.03 -14.04 -17.30
C HIS A 203 -18.92 -13.39 -18.67
N PHE A 204 -18.69 -12.09 -18.73
CA PHE A 204 -18.59 -11.32 -19.97
C PHE A 204 -17.36 -10.42 -19.95
N GLY A 205 -16.59 -10.51 -21.04
CA GLY A 205 -15.45 -9.64 -21.28
C GLY A 205 -14.10 -10.21 -20.85
N LYS A 206 -13.06 -9.52 -21.27
CA LYS A 206 -11.66 -9.76 -20.90
C LYS A 206 -11.10 -8.54 -20.17
N LEU A 207 -10.04 -8.72 -19.45
CA LEU A 207 -9.27 -7.60 -18.94
C LEU A 207 -8.75 -6.76 -20.12
N LYS A 208 -8.73 -5.46 -19.92
CA LYS A 208 -8.04 -4.55 -20.84
C LYS A 208 -6.56 -4.88 -20.83
N LYS A 209 -5.89 -4.81 -21.97
CA LYS A 209 -4.44 -5.05 -22.03
C LYS A 209 -3.70 -4.11 -21.07
N LEU A 210 -2.64 -4.58 -20.44
CA LEU A 210 -1.91 -3.82 -19.42
C LEU A 210 -1.44 -2.45 -19.92
N GLU A 211 -0.87 -2.43 -21.12
CA GLU A 211 -0.39 -1.21 -21.76
C GLU A 211 -1.51 -0.19 -22.03
N GLU A 212 -2.68 -0.66 -22.40
CA GLU A 212 -3.88 0.18 -22.61
C GLU A 212 -4.42 0.69 -21.26
N TYR A 213 -4.45 -0.19 -20.25
CA TYR A 213 -4.87 0.15 -18.89
C TYR A 213 -3.96 1.23 -18.28
N TYR A 214 -2.64 1.05 -18.39
CA TYR A 214 -1.68 2.04 -17.89
C TYR A 214 -1.71 3.36 -18.66
N ALA A 215 -1.99 3.33 -19.97
CA ALA A 215 -2.18 4.56 -20.73
C ALA A 215 -3.41 5.36 -20.26
N GLU A 216 -4.44 4.69 -19.72
CA GLU A 216 -5.63 5.34 -19.17
C GLU A 216 -5.43 5.81 -17.72
N THR A 217 -4.74 5.03 -16.89
CA THR A 217 -4.53 5.37 -15.48
C THR A 217 -3.37 6.36 -15.29
N MET A 218 -2.44 6.41 -16.24
CA MET A 218 -1.29 7.32 -16.26
C MET A 218 -1.25 8.17 -17.56
N PRO A 219 -2.35 8.90 -17.88
CA PRO A 219 -2.43 9.60 -19.17
C PRO A 219 -1.33 10.63 -19.37
N GLY A 220 -0.79 11.22 -18.30
CA GLY A 220 0.33 12.15 -18.38
C GLY A 220 1.63 11.55 -18.91
N TYR A 221 1.76 10.22 -18.92
CA TYR A 221 2.89 9.54 -19.56
C TYR A 221 2.67 9.28 -21.06
N CYS A 222 1.42 9.38 -21.53
CA CYS A 222 1.01 9.08 -22.89
C CYS A 222 0.64 10.31 -23.71
N VAL A 223 0.86 11.53 -23.18
CA VAL A 223 0.63 12.79 -23.91
C VAL A 223 1.90 13.24 -24.64
N ALA A 224 1.73 13.91 -25.78
CA ALA A 224 2.87 14.54 -26.45
C ALA A 224 3.40 15.73 -25.64
N GLY A 225 2.51 16.54 -25.09
CA GLY A 225 2.89 17.82 -24.49
C GLY A 225 2.88 18.95 -25.52
N ILE A 226 3.68 19.96 -25.30
CA ILE A 226 3.79 21.14 -26.16
C ILE A 226 5.07 21.02 -27.00
N LYS A 227 4.95 21.15 -28.31
CA LYS A 227 6.10 21.15 -29.23
C LYS A 227 6.97 22.37 -28.98
N LYS A 228 8.27 22.17 -28.84
CA LYS A 228 9.24 23.26 -28.70
C LYS A 228 9.21 24.17 -29.93
N ASP A 229 9.63 25.40 -29.74
CA ASP A 229 9.74 26.43 -30.79
C ASP A 229 8.42 26.76 -31.51
N THR A 230 7.27 26.60 -30.81
CA THR A 230 5.93 26.97 -31.28
C THR A 230 5.35 28.11 -30.44
N GLU A 231 4.29 28.74 -30.97
CA GLU A 231 3.53 29.78 -30.25
C GLU A 231 2.95 29.24 -28.93
N ASN A 232 2.47 27.99 -28.89
CA ASN A 232 1.98 27.35 -27.70
C ASN A 232 3.08 27.18 -26.63
N TYR A 233 4.31 26.91 -27.05
CA TYR A 233 5.44 26.83 -26.14
C TYR A 233 5.77 28.19 -25.51
N ALA A 234 5.83 29.26 -26.35
CA ALA A 234 6.04 30.62 -25.84
C ALA A 234 4.93 31.06 -24.88
N LYS A 235 3.67 30.75 -25.23
CA LYS A 235 2.50 31.02 -24.38
C LYS A 235 2.57 30.27 -23.04
N ALA A 236 2.97 29.00 -23.03
CA ALA A 236 3.12 28.22 -21.80
C ALA A 236 4.20 28.81 -20.89
N GLN A 237 5.34 29.24 -21.45
CA GLN A 237 6.41 29.92 -20.71
C GLN A 237 5.91 31.23 -20.08
N GLN A 238 5.17 32.02 -20.84
CA GLN A 238 4.58 33.27 -20.33
C GLN A 238 3.62 33.01 -19.17
N LEU A 239 2.72 32.04 -19.30
CA LEU A 239 1.77 31.64 -18.26
C LEU A 239 2.49 31.21 -16.96
N LEU A 240 3.59 30.47 -17.05
CA LEU A 240 4.39 30.08 -15.89
C LEU A 240 4.98 31.33 -15.18
N VAL A 241 5.53 32.27 -15.94
CA VAL A 241 6.11 33.51 -15.39
C VAL A 241 5.04 34.35 -14.70
N GLU A 242 3.88 34.55 -15.35
CA GLU A 242 2.76 35.33 -14.80
C GLU A 242 2.20 34.73 -13.51
N ALA A 243 2.17 33.39 -13.40
CA ALA A 243 1.72 32.70 -12.21
C ALA A 243 2.80 32.54 -11.12
N GLY A 244 4.02 33.00 -11.36
CA GLY A 244 5.16 32.83 -10.44
C GLY A 244 5.54 31.36 -10.24
N LEU A 245 5.30 30.53 -11.26
CA LEU A 245 5.65 29.10 -11.24
C LEU A 245 7.06 28.87 -11.82
N PRO A 246 7.84 27.93 -11.27
CA PRO A 246 9.18 27.65 -11.79
C PRO A 246 9.10 26.96 -13.15
N SER A 247 9.99 27.32 -14.07
CA SER A 247 10.07 26.69 -15.40
C SER A 247 10.37 25.19 -15.34
N THR A 248 10.96 24.71 -14.26
CA THR A 248 11.26 23.29 -14.00
C THR A 248 10.04 22.40 -13.84
N ILE A 249 8.83 22.99 -13.70
CA ILE A 249 7.57 22.23 -13.66
C ILE A 249 7.23 21.63 -15.04
N MET A 250 7.77 22.24 -16.11
CA MET A 250 7.76 21.66 -17.46
C MET A 250 9.08 20.94 -17.72
N VAL A 251 8.99 19.68 -18.09
CA VAL A 251 10.14 18.80 -18.39
C VAL A 251 10.15 18.41 -19.86
N ASN A 252 11.30 18.01 -20.38
CA ASN A 252 11.36 17.37 -21.69
C ASN A 252 10.52 16.08 -21.66
N ASN A 253 9.78 15.83 -22.75
CA ASN A 253 9.13 14.54 -22.89
C ASN A 253 10.19 13.47 -23.16
N GLU A 254 10.30 12.48 -22.30
CA GLU A 254 11.31 11.42 -22.38
C GLU A 254 11.06 10.46 -23.56
N LEU A 255 9.81 10.42 -24.08
CA LEU A 255 9.44 9.61 -25.25
C LEU A 255 9.65 10.36 -26.59
N ASP A 256 9.69 11.70 -26.55
CA ASP A 256 9.99 12.54 -27.71
C ASP A 256 10.56 13.89 -27.27
N ASN A 257 11.86 14.06 -27.42
CA ASN A 257 12.59 15.25 -26.97
C ASN A 257 12.22 16.56 -27.71
N GLN A 258 11.44 16.51 -28.78
CA GLN A 258 10.91 17.70 -29.44
C GLN A 258 9.79 18.37 -28.63
N TYR A 259 9.27 17.70 -27.64
CA TYR A 259 8.15 18.15 -26.81
C TYR A 259 8.56 18.39 -25.37
N VAL A 260 7.80 19.24 -24.69
CA VAL A 260 7.83 19.45 -23.25
C VAL A 260 6.46 19.17 -22.66
N ARG A 261 6.40 18.68 -21.44
CA ARG A 261 5.14 18.41 -20.73
C ARG A 261 5.26 18.79 -19.26
N LEU A 262 4.14 18.94 -18.57
CA LEU A 262 4.14 19.01 -17.12
C LEU A 262 4.63 17.68 -16.54
N ALA A 263 5.42 17.74 -15.48
CA ALA A 263 5.95 16.56 -14.79
C ALA A 263 4.87 15.88 -13.93
N LEU A 264 3.83 15.36 -14.58
CA LEU A 264 2.65 14.78 -13.94
C LEU A 264 2.27 13.44 -14.55
N VAL A 265 1.76 12.55 -13.70
CA VAL A 265 1.20 11.25 -14.12
C VAL A 265 -0.19 11.43 -14.76
N SER A 266 -0.97 12.37 -14.25
CA SER A 266 -2.28 12.72 -14.80
C SER A 266 -2.65 14.18 -14.50
N ARG A 267 -3.65 14.70 -15.22
CA ARG A 267 -4.15 16.07 -15.03
C ARG A 267 -4.74 16.30 -13.63
N GLU A 268 -5.42 15.30 -13.09
CA GLU A 268 -6.06 15.33 -11.77
C GLU A 268 -5.05 15.56 -10.64
N ARG A 269 -3.78 15.20 -10.88
CA ARG A 269 -2.69 15.42 -9.92
C ARG A 269 -2.24 16.88 -9.81
N ILE A 270 -2.73 17.79 -10.65
CA ILE A 270 -2.44 19.21 -10.53
C ILE A 270 -2.79 19.72 -9.12
N SER A 271 -3.97 19.41 -8.60
CA SER A 271 -4.42 19.84 -7.26
C SER A 271 -3.61 19.25 -6.09
N SER A 272 -2.87 18.19 -6.32
CA SER A 272 -2.01 17.55 -5.32
C SER A 272 -0.55 18.02 -5.36
N LEU A 273 -0.19 18.87 -6.34
CA LEU A 273 1.17 19.40 -6.45
C LEU A 273 1.50 20.35 -5.30
N SER A 274 2.76 20.34 -4.93
CA SER A 274 3.33 21.28 -3.97
C SER A 274 4.66 21.80 -4.50
N LEU A 275 4.90 23.08 -4.27
CA LEU A 275 6.16 23.74 -4.61
C LEU A 275 7.10 23.62 -3.43
N THR A 276 8.28 23.05 -3.62
CA THR A 276 9.32 23.01 -2.59
C THR A 276 10.33 24.09 -2.89
N SER A 277 10.45 25.06 -1.98
CA SER A 277 11.51 26.07 -2.01
C SER A 277 12.60 25.68 -1.00
N VAL A 278 13.84 25.80 -1.44
CA VAL A 278 15.02 25.56 -0.59
C VAL A 278 15.68 26.91 -0.34
N ARG A 279 15.84 27.28 0.94
CA ARG A 279 16.56 28.47 1.37
C ARG A 279 17.71 28.07 2.29
N ILE A 280 18.85 28.71 2.13
CA ILE A 280 19.97 28.57 3.05
C ILE A 280 19.96 29.79 3.96
N ILE A 281 19.70 29.60 5.26
CA ILE A 281 19.73 30.64 6.29
C ILE A 281 20.77 30.21 7.34
N ASP A 282 21.76 31.04 7.58
CA ASP A 282 22.84 30.79 8.55
C ASP A 282 23.54 29.43 8.37
N GLY A 283 23.75 29.00 7.10
CA GLY A 283 24.38 27.72 6.77
C GLY A 283 23.46 26.49 6.93
N GLN A 284 22.23 26.67 7.35
CA GLN A 284 21.21 25.59 7.43
C GLN A 284 20.30 25.61 6.20
N THR A 285 20.05 24.44 5.64
CA THR A 285 19.12 24.27 4.52
C THR A 285 17.70 24.13 5.07
N ILE A 286 16.86 25.13 4.80
CA ILE A 286 15.44 25.13 5.16
C ILE A 286 14.64 24.79 3.90
N GLN A 287 13.89 23.67 3.93
CA GLN A 287 12.93 23.31 2.90
C GLN A 287 11.53 23.75 3.34
N THR A 288 10.86 24.50 2.47
CA THR A 288 9.46 24.90 2.69
C THR A 288 8.62 24.37 1.55
N THR A 289 7.62 23.57 1.88
CA THR A 289 6.65 23.02 0.91
C THR A 289 5.35 23.81 1.00
N THR A 290 4.92 24.37 -0.12
CA THR A 290 3.70 25.18 -0.22
C THR A 290 2.77 24.58 -1.26
N LYS A 291 1.49 24.42 -0.94
CA LYS A 291 0.47 24.02 -1.92
C LYS A 291 0.28 25.09 -2.98
N LEU A 292 -0.12 24.68 -4.17
CA LEU A 292 -0.49 25.61 -5.23
C LEU A 292 -1.70 26.44 -4.81
N THR A 293 -1.75 27.68 -5.31
CA THR A 293 -2.97 28.50 -5.25
C THR A 293 -3.95 28.07 -6.34
N ALA A 294 -5.24 28.42 -6.18
CA ALA A 294 -6.26 28.13 -7.19
C ALA A 294 -5.92 28.70 -8.58
N ASP A 295 -5.29 29.88 -8.61
CA ASP A 295 -4.86 30.53 -9.87
C ASP A 295 -3.69 29.75 -10.51
N GLN A 296 -2.75 29.24 -9.71
CA GLN A 296 -1.67 28.41 -10.19
C GLN A 296 -2.16 27.06 -10.71
N GLU A 297 -3.10 26.41 -10.03
CA GLU A 297 -3.74 25.17 -10.50
C GLU A 297 -4.45 25.41 -11.84
N LYS A 298 -5.20 26.52 -11.96
CA LYS A 298 -5.85 26.92 -13.21
C LYS A 298 -4.83 27.12 -14.32
N THR A 299 -3.75 27.85 -14.05
CA THR A 299 -2.67 28.09 -15.03
C THR A 299 -2.05 26.78 -15.53
N LEU A 300 -1.80 25.81 -14.66
CA LEU A 300 -1.30 24.50 -15.07
C LEU A 300 -2.34 23.74 -15.93
N GLY A 301 -3.63 23.88 -15.61
CA GLY A 301 -4.72 23.35 -16.42
C GLY A 301 -4.78 23.99 -17.80
N ASP A 302 -4.54 25.30 -17.90
CA ASP A 302 -4.48 26.03 -19.17
C ASP A 302 -3.26 25.61 -20.00
N ILE A 303 -2.11 25.39 -19.37
CA ILE A 303 -0.91 24.84 -20.02
C ILE A 303 -1.17 23.43 -20.55
N TRP A 304 -1.87 22.58 -19.80
CA TRP A 304 -2.28 21.25 -20.27
C TRP A 304 -3.17 21.31 -21.51
N ASN A 305 -4.04 22.31 -21.61
CA ASN A 305 -4.90 22.51 -22.77
C ASN A 305 -4.13 22.97 -24.04
N LEU A 306 -2.87 23.39 -23.91
CA LEU A 306 -1.99 23.73 -25.04
C LEU A 306 -1.26 22.52 -25.66
N TYR A 307 -1.46 21.32 -25.09
CA TYR A 307 -0.80 20.11 -25.58
C TYR A 307 -1.22 19.79 -27.00
N ASP A 308 -0.29 19.21 -27.74
CA ASP A 308 -0.53 18.69 -29.07
C ASP A 308 -1.43 17.44 -28.98
N ASN A 309 -2.58 17.49 -29.62
CA ASN A 309 -3.59 16.43 -29.65
C ASN A 309 -3.71 15.78 -31.03
N ASP A 310 -2.71 15.98 -31.92
CA ASP A 310 -2.69 15.31 -33.22
C ASP A 310 -2.67 13.77 -33.00
N ALA A 311 -3.62 13.09 -33.68
CA ALA A 311 -3.83 11.66 -33.48
C ALA A 311 -2.58 10.82 -33.80
N SER A 312 -1.87 11.19 -34.87
CA SER A 312 -0.65 10.46 -35.28
C SER A 312 0.50 10.64 -34.29
N THR A 313 0.62 11.84 -33.72
CA THR A 313 1.60 12.14 -32.68
C THR A 313 1.27 11.35 -31.40
N LEU A 314 0.00 11.34 -30.98
CA LEU A 314 -0.42 10.59 -29.79
C LEU A 314 -0.23 9.07 -29.95
N GLU A 315 -0.54 8.51 -31.12
CA GLU A 315 -0.30 7.09 -31.40
C GLU A 315 1.18 6.76 -31.33
N ARG A 316 2.05 7.59 -31.86
CA ARG A 316 3.51 7.42 -31.81
C ARG A 316 4.02 7.48 -30.37
N ILE A 317 3.56 8.42 -29.56
CA ILE A 317 3.93 8.52 -28.13
C ILE A 317 3.46 7.30 -27.35
N LYS A 318 2.21 6.84 -27.55
CA LYS A 318 1.69 5.62 -26.93
C LYS A 318 2.52 4.38 -27.32
N ALA A 319 2.88 4.26 -28.59
CA ALA A 319 3.71 3.16 -29.05
C ALA A 319 5.10 3.16 -28.36
N GLN A 320 5.70 4.33 -28.17
CA GLN A 320 6.95 4.46 -27.41
C GLN A 320 6.74 4.10 -25.91
N PHE A 321 5.64 4.55 -25.30
CA PHE A 321 5.31 4.17 -23.93
C PHE A 321 5.16 2.66 -23.78
N TYR A 322 4.46 2.00 -24.69
CA TYR A 322 4.30 0.53 -24.69
C TYR A 322 5.65 -0.17 -24.85
N HIS A 323 6.53 0.36 -25.70
CA HIS A 323 7.89 -0.16 -25.84
C HIS A 323 8.69 -0.03 -24.54
N GLU A 324 8.55 1.07 -23.82
CA GLU A 324 9.22 1.27 -22.53
C GLU A 324 8.71 0.32 -21.42
N ILE A 325 7.44 -0.08 -21.44
CA ILE A 325 6.92 -1.15 -20.56
C ILE A 325 7.62 -2.48 -20.86
N ILE A 326 7.75 -2.84 -22.14
CA ILE A 326 8.35 -4.13 -22.56
C ILE A 326 9.87 -4.15 -22.31
N ASN A 327 10.54 -3.01 -22.33
CA ASN A 327 11.97 -2.90 -22.06
C ASN A 327 12.34 -3.25 -20.61
N ARG A 328 11.38 -3.20 -19.68
CA ARG A 328 11.57 -3.52 -18.28
C ARG A 328 11.18 -4.96 -18.00
N PRO A 329 12.10 -5.78 -17.44
CA PRO A 329 11.93 -7.24 -17.39
C PRO A 329 10.72 -7.69 -16.58
N ASN A 330 10.46 -7.05 -15.42
CA ASN A 330 9.37 -7.44 -14.54
C ASN A 330 8.02 -6.91 -15.07
N LEU A 331 7.98 -5.69 -15.57
CA LEU A 331 6.80 -5.15 -16.26
C LEU A 331 6.44 -5.98 -17.49
N ARG A 332 7.41 -6.41 -18.30
CA ARG A 332 7.18 -7.29 -19.45
C ARG A 332 6.60 -8.65 -19.01
N LYS A 333 7.14 -9.23 -17.91
CA LYS A 333 6.62 -10.48 -17.33
C LYS A 333 5.16 -10.34 -16.91
N VAL A 334 4.85 -9.28 -16.17
CA VAL A 334 3.48 -8.99 -15.71
C VAL A 334 2.56 -8.67 -16.88
N GLN A 335 3.01 -7.89 -17.87
CA GLN A 335 2.22 -7.57 -19.06
C GLN A 335 1.87 -8.85 -19.86
N ALA A 336 2.84 -9.71 -20.08
CA ALA A 336 2.61 -10.96 -20.79
C ALA A 336 1.62 -11.87 -20.03
N TRP A 337 1.71 -11.94 -18.72
CA TRP A 337 0.78 -12.69 -17.87
C TRP A 337 -0.62 -12.06 -17.86
N TRP A 338 -0.74 -10.77 -17.57
CA TRP A 338 -2.00 -10.04 -17.48
C TRP A 338 -2.82 -10.12 -18.77
N ASN A 339 -2.16 -9.94 -19.92
CA ASN A 339 -2.80 -9.99 -21.23
C ASN A 339 -3.31 -11.40 -21.60
N ASN A 340 -2.86 -12.45 -20.90
CA ASN A 340 -3.29 -13.83 -21.06
C ASN A 340 -4.27 -14.30 -19.98
N VAL A 341 -4.68 -13.47 -19.03
CA VAL A 341 -5.75 -13.80 -18.07
C VAL A 341 -7.04 -14.10 -18.84
N PRO A 342 -7.65 -15.29 -18.63
CA PRO A 342 -8.67 -15.81 -19.54
C PRO A 342 -10.00 -15.05 -19.48
N THR A 343 -10.33 -14.44 -18.33
CA THR A 343 -11.58 -13.70 -18.11
C THR A 343 -11.37 -12.49 -17.21
N ALA A 344 -12.23 -11.50 -17.34
CA ALA A 344 -12.24 -10.37 -16.42
C ALA A 344 -12.80 -10.80 -15.05
N PHE A 345 -12.35 -10.12 -14.00
CA PHE A 345 -12.82 -10.32 -12.63
C PHE A 345 -12.77 -8.99 -11.86
N ASN A 346 -13.49 -8.94 -10.75
CA ASN A 346 -13.45 -7.83 -9.82
C ASN A 346 -12.94 -8.30 -8.46
N THR A 347 -11.98 -7.61 -7.89
CA THR A 347 -11.47 -7.91 -6.55
C THR A 347 -12.48 -7.46 -5.49
N THR A 348 -12.87 -8.36 -4.60
CA THR A 348 -13.80 -8.08 -3.49
C THR A 348 -13.12 -7.34 -2.34
N ALA A 349 -13.87 -6.96 -1.30
CA ALA A 349 -13.27 -6.41 -0.07
C ALA A 349 -12.30 -7.41 0.60
N VAL A 350 -12.63 -8.72 0.58
CA VAL A 350 -11.76 -9.80 1.09
C VAL A 350 -10.47 -9.87 0.27
N GLY A 351 -10.60 -9.91 -1.06
CA GLY A 351 -9.45 -9.98 -1.95
C GLY A 351 -8.55 -8.75 -1.85
N LYS A 352 -9.12 -7.55 -1.70
CA LYS A 352 -8.34 -6.31 -1.55
C LYS A 352 -7.47 -6.33 -0.30
N VAL A 353 -8.02 -6.73 0.86
CA VAL A 353 -7.25 -6.77 2.11
C VAL A 353 -6.19 -7.87 2.07
N LEU A 354 -6.48 -9.05 1.51
CA LEU A 354 -5.51 -10.13 1.32
C LEU A 354 -4.36 -9.71 0.39
N ALA A 355 -4.71 -9.18 -0.78
CA ALA A 355 -3.74 -8.74 -1.78
C ALA A 355 -2.82 -7.64 -1.23
N HIS A 356 -3.41 -6.65 -0.56
CA HIS A 356 -2.66 -5.56 0.07
C HIS A 356 -1.74 -6.08 1.17
N ALA A 357 -2.24 -6.92 2.07
CA ALA A 357 -1.44 -7.51 3.15
C ALA A 357 -0.26 -8.32 2.60
N ASN A 358 -0.49 -9.14 1.57
CA ASN A 358 0.59 -9.88 0.92
C ASN A 358 1.57 -8.95 0.17
N ALA A 359 1.09 -7.90 -0.51
CA ALA A 359 1.95 -6.90 -1.14
C ALA A 359 2.83 -6.19 -0.10
N LYS A 360 2.25 -5.79 1.04
CA LYS A 360 2.97 -5.14 2.14
C LYS A 360 4.00 -6.06 2.80
N ARG A 361 3.71 -7.37 2.88
CA ARG A 361 4.67 -8.40 3.30
C ARG A 361 5.88 -8.46 2.36
N CYS A 362 5.67 -8.32 1.05
CA CYS A 362 6.75 -8.30 0.05
C CYS A 362 7.48 -6.95 -0.01
N ASP A 363 6.78 -5.85 0.18
CA ASP A 363 7.33 -4.49 0.22
C ASP A 363 6.69 -3.65 1.35
N PRO A 364 7.30 -3.61 2.54
CA PRO A 364 6.80 -2.83 3.67
C PRO A 364 6.69 -1.32 3.43
N SER A 365 7.32 -0.79 2.37
CA SER A 365 7.28 0.63 2.02
C SER A 365 5.98 1.05 1.32
N LEU A 366 5.14 0.10 0.91
CA LEU A 366 3.87 0.40 0.26
C LEU A 366 2.94 1.20 1.20
N PRO A 367 2.14 2.11 0.64
CA PRO A 367 1.17 2.87 1.42
C PRO A 367 0.13 1.95 2.05
N ASP A 368 -0.48 2.40 3.13
CA ASP A 368 -1.60 1.70 3.75
C ASP A 368 -2.81 1.69 2.80
N LEU A 369 -3.64 0.67 2.89
CA LEU A 369 -4.85 0.53 2.08
C LEU A 369 -5.81 1.71 2.36
N ASN A 370 -6.27 2.41 1.35
CA ASN A 370 -7.18 3.58 1.46
C ASN A 370 -8.64 3.16 1.61
#